data_559ba26f6e37da8f004de48ac76002dc
#
_entry.id   559ba26f6e37da8f004de48ac76002dc
#
_cell.length_a   1.000
_cell.length_b   1.000
_cell.length_c   1.000
_cell.angle_alpha   90.00
_cell.angle_beta   90.00
_cell.angle_gamma   90.00
#
_symmetry.space_group_name_H-M   'P 1'
#
loop_
_entity.id
_entity.type
_entity.pdbx_description
1 polymer ?
#
loop_
_entity_poly.entity_id
_entity_poly.type
_entity_poly.pdbx_seq_one_letter_code
_entity_poly.pdbx_strand_id
1 'polypeptide(L)'
;VGGERGREALVRLRNVIGRVESSWRPATAEEGFEIVRRRLFEHLADGSRFKDRDIVARAFADFYQAQQQEFPPECRHAEYEKRIKAAYPIHPEVFDRLYTDWSALLKFQRTRGVLRLMAAVIHCLWERGDRNPLIMPATLPIDDPRVRDELTRYLADSWKPIIESDVDGPASLPLRIDAEAPNLGNLSATRRGARTIYLGSAPLAAAANMGLDDRRVKLGSAMPGEAVPIFGDAM
;
A
#
# COMPACT_ATOMS: atom_id res chain seq x y z
N VAL A 1 1.64 31.48 -24.95
CA VAL A 1 2.37 32.09 -26.08
C VAL A 1 3.82 31.59 -26.02
N GLY A 2 4.13 30.40 -26.41
CA GLY A 2 5.48 29.86 -26.53
C GLY A 2 5.53 29.05 -27.83
N GLY A 3 6.11 29.64 -28.89
CA GLY A 3 6.29 28.98 -30.15
C GLY A 3 7.12 27.69 -30.03
N GLU A 4 7.20 26.95 -31.12
CA GLU A 4 7.92 25.67 -31.23
C GLU A 4 9.32 25.70 -30.64
N ARG A 5 10.06 26.80 -30.81
CA ARG A 5 11.38 27.07 -30.19
C ARG A 5 11.35 27.13 -28.64
N GLY A 6 10.24 27.59 -28.05
CA GLY A 6 10.08 27.62 -26.59
C GLY A 6 9.84 26.24 -26.01
N ARG A 7 9.15 25.37 -26.75
CA ARG A 7 8.97 23.96 -26.34
C ARG A 7 10.27 23.17 -26.48
N GLU A 8 11.01 23.37 -27.55
CA GLU A 8 12.34 22.73 -27.71
C GLU A 8 13.33 23.19 -26.64
N ALA A 9 13.35 24.48 -26.28
CA ALA A 9 14.19 24.99 -25.21
C ALA A 9 13.81 24.37 -23.86
N LEU A 10 12.51 24.21 -23.55
CA LEU A 10 12.03 23.53 -22.36
C LEU A 10 12.40 22.03 -22.32
N VAL A 11 12.33 21.35 -23.47
CA VAL A 11 12.76 19.94 -23.56
C VAL A 11 14.27 19.82 -23.39
N ARG A 12 15.06 20.72 -23.97
CA ARG A 12 16.52 20.76 -23.76
C ARG A 12 16.87 21.06 -22.31
N LEU A 13 16.19 22.01 -21.68
CA LEU A 13 16.37 22.35 -20.27
C LEU A 13 16.02 21.15 -19.35
N ARG A 14 14.91 20.49 -19.61
CA ARG A 14 14.54 19.25 -18.90
C ARG A 14 15.58 18.14 -19.08
N ASN A 15 16.14 17.97 -20.29
CA ASN A 15 17.15 16.96 -20.56
C ASN A 15 18.52 17.31 -19.92
N VAL A 16 18.84 18.59 -19.81
CA VAL A 16 20.06 19.06 -19.14
C VAL A 16 19.91 18.97 -17.62
N ILE A 17 18.80 19.45 -17.09
CA ILE A 17 18.50 19.38 -15.65
C ILE A 17 18.34 17.90 -15.22
N GLY A 18 17.67 17.06 -15.98
CA GLY A 18 17.52 15.63 -15.68
C GLY A 18 18.82 14.84 -15.76
N ARG A 19 19.88 15.36 -16.43
CA ARG A 19 21.23 14.75 -16.40
C ARG A 19 22.09 15.28 -15.23
N VAL A 20 21.77 16.43 -14.69
CA VAL A 20 22.48 17.06 -13.56
C VAL A 20 21.77 16.75 -12.23
N GLU A 21 20.49 16.39 -12.27
CA GLU A 21 19.82 15.78 -11.13
C GLU A 21 20.31 14.34 -10.95
N SER A 22 21.51 14.17 -10.41
CA SER A 22 21.71 13.08 -9.48
C SER A 22 20.71 13.37 -8.36
N SER A 23 19.56 12.68 -8.38
CA SER A 23 18.56 12.88 -7.37
C SER A 23 19.19 12.53 -6.03
N TRP A 24 19.69 13.57 -5.33
CA TRP A 24 20.05 13.42 -3.95
C TRP A 24 18.78 12.99 -3.21
N ARG A 25 18.67 11.68 -3.02
CA ARG A 25 17.60 11.08 -2.22
C ARG A 25 18.09 11.12 -0.79
N PRO A 26 17.54 11.97 0.06
CA PRO A 26 17.97 12.08 1.46
C PRO A 26 17.73 10.80 2.25
N ALA A 27 16.97 9.84 1.70
CA ALA A 27 16.77 8.51 2.27
C ALA A 27 16.43 7.50 1.16
N THR A 28 16.93 6.27 1.28
CA THR A 28 16.45 5.11 0.51
C THR A 28 15.01 4.76 0.94
N ALA A 29 14.33 3.89 0.20
CA ALA A 29 12.99 3.42 0.60
C ALA A 29 13.04 2.74 1.98
N GLU A 30 14.09 1.97 2.26
CA GLU A 30 14.29 1.27 3.54
C GLU A 30 14.59 2.22 4.70
N GLU A 31 15.37 3.28 4.49
CA GLU A 31 15.55 4.35 5.47
C GLU A 31 14.23 5.09 5.74
N GLY A 32 13.40 5.25 4.70
CA GLY A 32 12.04 5.78 4.82
C GLY A 32 11.17 4.93 5.75
N PHE A 33 11.25 3.60 5.65
CA PHE A 33 10.52 2.67 6.54
C PHE A 33 10.93 2.86 7.99
N GLU A 34 12.23 2.97 8.25
CA GLU A 34 12.74 3.15 9.59
C GLU A 34 12.34 4.50 10.20
N ILE A 35 12.35 5.57 9.41
CA ILE A 35 11.87 6.88 9.87
C ILE A 35 10.40 6.80 10.27
N VAL A 36 9.54 6.19 9.45
CA VAL A 36 8.11 6.03 9.75
C VAL A 36 7.92 5.18 11.00
N ARG A 37 8.60 4.04 11.10
CA ARG A 37 8.52 3.16 12.25
C ARG A 37 8.94 3.86 13.55
N ARG A 38 10.08 4.56 13.56
CA ARG A 38 10.58 5.26 14.76
C ARG A 38 9.69 6.44 15.19
N ARG A 39 8.94 7.02 14.27
CA ARG A 39 8.07 8.16 14.57
C ARG A 39 6.67 7.76 15.03
N LEU A 40 6.19 6.59 14.60
CA LEU A 40 4.82 6.16 14.83
C LEU A 40 4.69 5.02 15.84
N PHE A 41 5.79 4.31 16.13
CA PHE A 41 5.79 3.21 17.07
C PHE A 41 6.87 3.39 18.13
N GLU A 42 6.61 2.88 19.33
CA GLU A 42 7.63 2.78 20.36
C GLU A 42 8.76 1.85 19.91
N HIS A 43 9.96 2.14 20.39
CA HIS A 43 11.11 1.29 20.11
C HIS A 43 10.88 -0.11 20.72
N LEU A 44 11.12 -1.15 19.94
CA LEU A 44 11.10 -2.52 20.44
C LEU A 44 12.33 -2.72 21.33
N ALA A 45 12.24 -2.30 22.60
CA ALA A 45 13.36 -2.36 23.55
C ALA A 45 13.49 -3.74 24.20
N ASP A 46 12.45 -4.57 24.13
CA ASP A 46 12.38 -5.86 24.81
C ASP A 46 12.56 -7.01 23.82
N GLY A 47 13.43 -7.97 24.17
CA GLY A 47 13.70 -9.15 23.35
C GLY A 47 12.48 -10.05 23.11
N SER A 48 11.42 -9.97 23.96
CA SER A 48 10.16 -10.66 23.70
C SER A 48 9.42 -10.11 22.49
N ARG A 49 9.40 -8.79 22.30
CA ARG A 49 8.75 -8.12 21.17
C ARG A 49 9.46 -8.38 19.84
N PHE A 50 10.76 -8.64 19.85
CA PHE A 50 11.48 -9.11 18.67
C PHE A 50 11.04 -10.50 18.23
N LYS A 51 10.66 -11.37 19.16
CA LYS A 51 10.13 -12.71 18.83
C LYS A 51 8.82 -12.62 18.08
N ASP A 52 7.89 -11.77 18.51
CA ASP A 52 6.61 -11.58 17.84
C ASP A 52 6.80 -11.09 16.39
N ARG A 53 7.65 -10.08 16.19
CA ARG A 53 8.04 -9.61 14.85
C ARG A 53 8.60 -10.75 14.00
N ASP A 54 9.52 -11.53 14.56
CA ASP A 54 10.23 -12.60 13.83
C ASP A 54 9.29 -13.76 13.49
N ILE A 55 8.36 -14.10 14.40
CA ILE A 55 7.31 -15.10 14.15
C ILE A 55 6.38 -14.64 13.01
N VAL A 56 5.90 -13.41 13.06
CA VAL A 56 5.03 -12.85 12.01
C VAL A 56 5.76 -12.82 10.69
N ALA A 57 6.97 -12.27 10.63
CA ALA A 57 7.73 -12.19 9.40
C ALA A 57 8.01 -13.57 8.80
N ARG A 58 8.32 -14.56 9.63
CA ARG A 58 8.53 -15.94 9.20
C ARG A 58 7.26 -16.56 8.67
N ALA A 59 6.12 -16.39 9.35
CA ALA A 59 4.84 -16.92 8.89
C ALA A 59 4.45 -16.40 7.51
N PHE A 60 4.65 -15.10 7.25
CA PHE A 60 4.41 -14.53 5.93
C PHE A 60 5.40 -15.05 4.87
N ALA A 61 6.69 -15.15 5.20
CA ALA A 61 7.68 -15.68 4.27
C ALA A 61 7.39 -17.13 3.89
N ASP A 62 7.10 -17.99 4.86
CA ASP A 62 6.75 -19.40 4.64
C ASP A 62 5.46 -19.52 3.80
N PHE A 63 4.46 -18.66 4.05
CA PHE A 63 3.21 -18.59 3.28
C PHE A 63 3.47 -18.24 1.81
N TYR A 64 4.30 -17.24 1.53
CA TYR A 64 4.65 -16.85 0.16
C TYR A 64 5.49 -17.91 -0.55
N GLN A 65 6.39 -18.58 0.16
CA GLN A 65 7.19 -19.68 -0.39
C GLN A 65 6.35 -20.91 -0.69
N ALA A 66 5.37 -21.24 0.16
CA ALA A 66 4.49 -22.38 -0.07
C ALA A 66 3.58 -22.21 -1.30
N GLN A 67 3.28 -20.96 -1.66
CA GLN A 67 2.35 -20.61 -2.75
C GLN A 67 3.00 -19.71 -3.80
N GLN A 68 4.20 -20.08 -4.25
CA GLN A 68 5.06 -19.26 -5.12
C GLN A 68 4.42 -18.78 -6.42
N GLN A 69 3.41 -19.50 -6.93
CA GLN A 69 2.74 -19.14 -8.18
C GLN A 69 1.73 -17.99 -7.98
N GLU A 70 1.25 -17.83 -6.75
CA GLU A 70 0.22 -16.85 -6.40
C GLU A 70 0.79 -15.47 -6.02
N PHE A 71 2.10 -15.39 -5.77
CA PHE A 71 2.76 -14.17 -5.31
C PHE A 71 3.88 -13.71 -6.24
N PRO A 72 4.25 -12.42 -6.20
CA PRO A 72 5.37 -11.89 -7.00
C PRO A 72 6.68 -12.64 -6.73
N PRO A 73 7.56 -12.77 -7.75
CA PRO A 73 8.79 -13.55 -7.64
C PRO A 73 9.72 -13.14 -6.49
N GLU A 74 9.78 -11.86 -6.16
CA GLU A 74 10.60 -11.34 -5.06
C GLU A 74 10.23 -11.88 -3.68
N CYS A 75 8.96 -12.29 -3.49
CA CYS A 75 8.47 -12.84 -2.21
C CYS A 75 9.02 -14.25 -1.91
N ARG A 76 9.63 -14.91 -2.90
CA ARG A 76 10.20 -16.26 -2.78
C ARG A 76 11.55 -16.26 -2.07
N HIS A 77 12.20 -15.11 -1.95
CA HIS A 77 13.58 -14.99 -1.47
C HIS A 77 13.61 -14.64 0.02
N ALA A 78 14.64 -15.11 0.72
CA ALA A 78 14.86 -14.82 2.16
C ALA A 78 15.01 -13.32 2.46
N GLU A 79 15.39 -12.53 1.46
CA GLU A 79 15.45 -11.08 1.54
C GLU A 79 14.10 -10.46 1.83
N TYR A 80 13.00 -11.07 1.36
CA TYR A 80 11.66 -10.54 1.61
C TYR A 80 11.25 -10.68 3.08
N GLU A 81 11.64 -11.78 3.76
CA GLU A 81 11.49 -11.92 5.21
C GLU A 81 12.22 -10.79 5.95
N LYS A 82 13.44 -10.45 5.53
CA LYS A 82 14.20 -9.34 6.11
C LYS A 82 13.48 -8.00 5.91
N ARG A 83 12.88 -7.78 4.71
CA ARG A 83 12.08 -6.58 4.44
C ARG A 83 10.86 -6.50 5.35
N ILE A 84 10.14 -7.61 5.57
CA ILE A 84 9.01 -7.64 6.50
C ILE A 84 9.46 -7.27 7.91
N LYS A 85 10.58 -7.83 8.39
CA LYS A 85 11.15 -7.50 9.72
C LYS A 85 11.52 -6.01 9.83
N ALA A 86 12.10 -5.44 8.79
CA ALA A 86 12.48 -4.03 8.76
C ALA A 86 11.28 -3.08 8.75
N ALA A 87 10.21 -3.46 8.05
CA ALA A 87 8.99 -2.68 7.91
C ALA A 87 7.99 -2.87 9.05
N TYR A 88 8.11 -3.94 9.85
CA TYR A 88 7.17 -4.34 10.90
C TYR A 88 6.78 -3.17 11.83
N PRO A 89 5.49 -2.97 12.16
CA PRO A 89 4.32 -3.83 11.87
C PRO A 89 3.58 -3.50 10.56
N ILE A 90 4.19 -2.77 9.66
CA ILE A 90 3.60 -2.40 8.36
C ILE A 90 4.14 -3.36 7.30
N HIS A 91 3.27 -3.90 6.44
CA HIS A 91 3.72 -4.75 5.34
C HIS A 91 4.52 -3.94 4.30
N PRO A 92 5.64 -4.46 3.73
CA PRO A 92 6.45 -3.76 2.74
C PRO A 92 5.65 -3.21 1.56
N GLU A 93 4.62 -3.92 1.08
CA GLU A 93 3.78 -3.51 -0.04
C GLU A 93 3.06 -2.17 0.22
N VAL A 94 2.70 -1.84 1.45
CA VAL A 94 2.14 -0.52 1.80
C VAL A 94 3.14 0.58 1.49
N PHE A 95 4.39 0.37 1.91
CA PHE A 95 5.45 1.33 1.66
C PHE A 95 5.80 1.43 0.18
N ASP A 96 5.87 0.30 -0.52
CA ASP A 96 6.16 0.26 -1.95
C ASP A 96 5.13 1.10 -2.72
N ARG A 97 3.83 0.95 -2.42
CA ARG A 97 2.78 1.78 -3.03
C ARG A 97 2.93 3.26 -2.68
N LEU A 98 3.15 3.57 -1.41
CA LEU A 98 3.23 4.96 -0.96
C LEU A 98 4.50 5.68 -1.48
N TYR A 99 5.64 5.01 -1.51
CA TYR A 99 6.90 5.61 -1.96
C TYR A 99 7.12 5.55 -3.47
N THR A 100 6.54 4.58 -4.18
CA THR A 100 6.65 4.47 -5.64
C THR A 100 5.52 5.21 -6.35
N ASP A 101 4.27 4.88 -6.01
CA ASP A 101 3.12 5.34 -6.79
C ASP A 101 2.60 6.69 -6.27
N TRP A 102 2.32 6.79 -4.98
CA TRP A 102 1.79 8.02 -4.38
C TRP A 102 2.80 9.16 -4.36
N SER A 103 4.09 8.85 -4.27
CA SER A 103 5.15 9.87 -4.33
C SER A 103 5.26 10.57 -5.68
N ALA A 104 4.66 10.02 -6.74
CA ALA A 104 4.57 10.66 -8.05
C ALA A 104 3.55 11.82 -8.08
N LEU A 105 2.63 11.88 -7.13
CA LEU A 105 1.67 12.96 -7.02
C LEU A 105 2.35 14.26 -6.54
N LEU A 106 2.19 15.34 -7.29
CA LEU A 106 2.91 16.63 -7.08
C LEU A 106 2.79 17.19 -5.67
N LYS A 107 1.68 16.95 -4.98
CA LYS A 107 1.42 17.47 -3.62
C LYS A 107 1.78 16.47 -2.52
N PHE A 108 2.05 15.22 -2.86
CA PHE A 108 2.39 14.19 -1.88
C PHE A 108 3.85 14.36 -1.46
N GLN A 109 4.06 14.91 -0.27
CA GLN A 109 5.40 15.18 0.25
C GLN A 109 6.02 13.90 0.83
N ARG A 110 6.28 12.89 -0.01
CA ARG A 110 6.96 11.63 0.36
C ARG A 110 6.82 11.26 1.85
N THR A 111 7.91 11.30 2.62
CA THR A 111 7.94 10.90 4.03
C THR A 111 6.90 11.62 4.89
N ARG A 112 6.64 12.91 4.66
CA ARG A 112 5.63 13.66 5.43
C ARG A 112 4.21 13.22 5.11
N GLY A 113 3.92 12.95 3.83
CA GLY A 113 2.62 12.42 3.39
C GLY A 113 2.38 11.02 3.96
N VAL A 114 3.40 10.16 3.89
CA VAL A 114 3.34 8.80 4.47
C VAL A 114 3.11 8.86 5.98
N LEU A 115 3.85 9.69 6.71
CA LEU A 115 3.69 9.84 8.17
C LEU A 115 2.28 10.29 8.56
N ARG A 116 1.70 11.25 7.83
CA ARG A 116 0.35 11.75 8.12
C ARG A 116 -0.71 10.67 7.87
N LEU A 117 -0.65 10.01 6.72
CA LEU A 117 -1.55 8.92 6.38
C LEU A 117 -1.44 7.79 7.39
N MET A 118 -0.23 7.32 7.66
CA MET A 118 -0.03 6.19 8.57
C MET A 118 -0.39 6.53 10.02
N ALA A 119 -0.23 7.77 10.45
CA ALA A 119 -0.72 8.19 11.77
C ALA A 119 -2.25 8.07 11.87
N ALA A 120 -2.99 8.49 10.84
CA ALA A 120 -4.45 8.34 10.80
C ALA A 120 -4.86 6.86 10.75
N VAL A 121 -4.17 6.05 9.94
CA VAL A 121 -4.40 4.59 9.83
C VAL A 121 -4.20 3.90 11.17
N ILE A 122 -3.04 4.09 11.81
CA ILE A 122 -2.69 3.46 13.08
C ILE A 122 -3.68 3.86 14.18
N HIS A 123 -4.03 5.14 14.25
CA HIS A 123 -5.00 5.62 15.23
C HIS A 123 -6.38 4.95 15.03
N CYS A 124 -6.86 4.87 13.80
CA CYS A 124 -8.12 4.20 13.48
C CYS A 124 -8.09 2.70 13.81
N LEU A 125 -7.02 2.00 13.42
CA LEU A 125 -6.86 0.57 13.73
C LEU A 125 -6.81 0.32 15.24
N TRP A 126 -6.12 1.18 15.97
CA TRP A 126 -6.08 1.13 17.44
C TRP A 126 -7.46 1.30 18.07
N GLU A 127 -8.24 2.32 17.66
CA GLU A 127 -9.58 2.54 18.17
C GLU A 127 -10.53 1.37 17.86
N ARG A 128 -10.35 0.71 16.71
CA ARG A 128 -11.15 -0.46 16.30
C ARG A 128 -10.70 -1.76 16.97
N GLY A 129 -9.61 -1.75 17.71
CA GLY A 129 -9.03 -2.95 18.31
C GLY A 129 -8.57 -3.97 17.27
N ASP A 130 -8.02 -3.49 16.14
CA ASP A 130 -7.52 -4.36 15.06
C ASP A 130 -6.46 -5.32 15.59
N ARG A 131 -6.54 -6.59 15.16
CA ARG A 131 -5.67 -7.69 15.61
C ARG A 131 -4.88 -8.34 14.48
N ASN A 132 -4.91 -7.76 13.29
CA ASN A 132 -4.14 -8.28 12.18
C ASN A 132 -2.64 -8.23 12.49
N PRO A 133 -1.88 -9.25 12.07
CA PRO A 133 -0.45 -9.35 12.40
C PRO A 133 0.39 -8.27 11.72
N LEU A 134 -0.06 -7.75 10.57
CA LEU A 134 0.56 -6.66 9.82
C LEU A 134 -0.51 -5.69 9.32
N ILE A 135 -0.14 -4.42 9.19
CA ILE A 135 -0.92 -3.43 8.47
C ILE A 135 -0.67 -3.65 6.97
N MET A 136 -1.67 -4.20 6.27
CA MET A 136 -1.62 -4.55 4.85
C MET A 136 -2.34 -3.48 4.02
N PRO A 137 -2.12 -3.38 2.69
CA PRO A 137 -2.97 -2.57 1.82
C PRO A 137 -4.46 -2.84 2.02
N ALA A 138 -4.84 -4.11 2.12
CA ALA A 138 -6.20 -4.56 2.33
C ALA A 138 -6.81 -4.18 3.70
N THR A 139 -5.98 -3.94 4.71
CA THR A 139 -6.44 -3.60 6.07
C THR A 139 -6.45 -2.10 6.34
N LEU A 140 -6.05 -1.27 5.38
CA LEU A 140 -6.18 0.17 5.51
C LEU A 140 -7.67 0.54 5.67
N PRO A 141 -8.06 1.24 6.74
CA PRO A 141 -9.46 1.57 7.02
C PRO A 141 -9.93 2.77 6.18
N ILE A 142 -10.10 2.55 4.87
CA ILE A 142 -10.47 3.58 3.88
C ILE A 142 -11.89 4.10 4.15
N ASP A 143 -12.74 3.29 4.79
CA ASP A 143 -14.07 3.67 5.26
C ASP A 143 -14.05 4.74 6.36
N ASP A 144 -12.92 4.91 7.09
CA ASP A 144 -12.78 5.97 8.07
C ASP A 144 -12.55 7.33 7.39
N PRO A 145 -13.34 8.37 7.72
CA PRO A 145 -13.21 9.68 7.09
C PRO A 145 -11.82 10.29 7.20
N ARG A 146 -11.12 10.08 8.32
CA ARG A 146 -9.78 10.64 8.56
C ARG A 146 -8.76 10.02 7.59
N VAL A 147 -8.82 8.70 7.39
CA VAL A 147 -7.94 7.99 6.46
C VAL A 147 -8.28 8.35 5.02
N ARG A 148 -9.58 8.35 4.68
CA ARG A 148 -10.07 8.72 3.36
C ARG A 148 -9.67 10.15 2.98
N ASP A 149 -9.78 11.12 3.88
CA ASP A 149 -9.41 12.50 3.63
C ASP A 149 -7.90 12.65 3.39
N GLU A 150 -7.05 11.90 4.09
CA GLU A 150 -5.62 11.90 3.82
C GLU A 150 -5.28 11.28 2.46
N LEU A 151 -5.98 10.23 2.04
CA LEU A 151 -5.80 9.62 0.72
C LEU A 151 -6.32 10.52 -0.41
N THR A 152 -7.53 11.08 -0.27
CA THR A 152 -8.15 11.89 -1.33
C THR A 152 -7.56 13.29 -1.46
N ARG A 153 -6.85 13.78 -0.46
CA ARG A 153 -6.19 15.10 -0.45
C ARG A 153 -5.33 15.36 -1.68
N TYR A 154 -4.75 14.32 -2.24
CA TYR A 154 -3.80 14.39 -3.35
C TYR A 154 -4.37 13.92 -4.69
N LEU A 155 -5.59 13.40 -4.67
CA LEU A 155 -6.31 12.89 -5.84
C LEU A 155 -7.33 13.93 -6.34
N ALA A 156 -7.89 13.69 -7.52
CA ALA A 156 -9.00 14.48 -8.04
C ALA A 156 -10.27 14.25 -7.20
N ASP A 157 -11.15 15.25 -7.10
CA ASP A 157 -12.40 15.15 -6.32
C ASP A 157 -13.34 14.04 -6.81
N SER A 158 -13.21 13.63 -8.08
CA SER A 158 -13.93 12.49 -8.66
C SER A 158 -13.65 11.15 -7.96
N TRP A 159 -12.58 11.04 -7.17
CA TRP A 159 -12.27 9.83 -6.43
C TRP A 159 -13.17 9.60 -5.21
N LYS A 160 -13.76 10.65 -4.64
CA LYS A 160 -14.64 10.50 -3.47
C LYS A 160 -15.85 9.61 -3.74
N PRO A 161 -16.65 9.84 -4.79
CA PRO A 161 -17.76 8.93 -5.12
C PRO A 161 -17.28 7.52 -5.52
N ILE A 162 -16.13 7.38 -6.20
CA ILE A 162 -15.56 6.07 -6.56
C ILE A 162 -15.22 5.27 -5.30
N ILE A 163 -14.58 5.89 -4.32
CA ILE A 163 -14.29 5.21 -3.04
C ILE A 163 -15.57 4.77 -2.36
N GLU A 164 -16.60 5.62 -2.35
CA GLU A 164 -17.88 5.35 -1.71
C GLU A 164 -18.64 4.19 -2.36
N SER A 165 -18.63 4.11 -3.71
CA SER A 165 -19.39 3.09 -4.46
C SER A 165 -18.59 1.80 -4.71
N ASP A 166 -17.30 1.91 -5.01
CA ASP A 166 -16.54 0.82 -5.63
C ASP A 166 -15.39 0.30 -4.76
N VAL A 167 -15.03 0.99 -3.67
CA VAL A 167 -13.92 0.58 -2.82
C VAL A 167 -14.38 0.20 -1.41
N ASP A 168 -14.89 1.18 -0.65
CA ASP A 168 -15.07 0.99 0.79
C ASP A 168 -16.11 1.93 1.44
N GLY A 169 -17.18 2.25 0.75
CA GLY A 169 -18.32 2.95 1.35
C GLY A 169 -19.28 1.99 2.07
N PRO A 170 -20.22 2.50 2.88
CA PRO A 170 -21.17 1.69 3.66
C PRO A 170 -22.13 0.86 2.78
N ALA A 171 -22.32 1.25 1.53
CA ALA A 171 -23.12 0.53 0.54
C ALA A 171 -22.29 0.17 -0.71
N SER A 172 -20.98 0.09 -0.58
CA SER A 172 -20.08 -0.19 -1.69
C SER A 172 -20.30 -1.57 -2.30
N LEU A 173 -20.01 -1.69 -3.59
CA LEU A 173 -20.14 -2.95 -4.33
C LEU A 173 -19.35 -4.10 -3.67
N PRO A 174 -18.08 -3.92 -3.23
CA PRO A 174 -17.34 -4.99 -2.56
C PRO A 174 -18.02 -5.52 -1.29
N LEU A 175 -18.57 -4.61 -0.46
CA LEU A 175 -19.31 -5.02 0.74
C LEU A 175 -20.55 -5.82 0.43
N ARG A 176 -21.30 -5.47 -0.63
CA ARG A 176 -22.48 -6.20 -1.06
C ARG A 176 -22.12 -7.59 -1.57
N ILE A 177 -21.08 -7.71 -2.39
CA ILE A 177 -20.60 -9.00 -2.90
C ILE A 177 -20.16 -9.90 -1.74
N ASP A 178 -19.39 -9.37 -0.80
CA ASP A 178 -18.97 -10.12 0.40
C ASP A 178 -20.17 -10.58 1.26
N ALA A 179 -21.25 -9.78 1.32
CA ALA A 179 -22.46 -10.13 2.05
C ALA A 179 -23.32 -11.21 1.32
N GLU A 180 -23.32 -11.19 -0.01
CA GLU A 180 -24.11 -12.13 -0.84
C GLU A 180 -23.38 -13.47 -1.05
N ALA A 181 -22.04 -13.48 -1.02
CA ALA A 181 -21.20 -14.65 -1.26
C ALA A 181 -20.42 -15.06 0.01
N PRO A 182 -20.92 -16.02 0.82
CA PRO A 182 -20.30 -16.38 2.10
C PRO A 182 -18.85 -16.84 2.00
N ASN A 183 -18.45 -17.48 0.90
CA ASN A 183 -17.08 -17.87 0.64
C ASN A 183 -16.12 -16.64 0.55
N LEU A 184 -16.57 -15.55 -0.03
CA LEU A 184 -15.82 -14.29 -0.11
C LEU A 184 -15.94 -13.50 1.21
N GLY A 185 -17.15 -13.45 1.77
CA GLY A 185 -17.48 -12.68 2.96
C GLY A 185 -16.76 -13.12 4.22
N ASN A 186 -16.47 -14.41 4.38
CA ASN A 186 -15.71 -14.93 5.52
C ASN A 186 -14.34 -14.28 5.69
N LEU A 187 -13.71 -13.87 4.58
CA LEU A 187 -12.43 -13.16 4.55
C LEU A 187 -12.58 -11.69 4.16
N SER A 188 -13.79 -11.22 3.86
CA SER A 188 -14.04 -9.93 3.22
C SER A 188 -13.16 -9.76 1.98
N ALA A 189 -13.08 -10.79 1.15
CA ALA A 189 -12.08 -10.92 0.10
C ALA A 189 -12.23 -9.83 -0.97
N THR A 190 -13.47 -9.53 -1.38
CA THR A 190 -13.76 -8.50 -2.37
C THR A 190 -13.40 -7.10 -1.85
N ARG A 191 -13.77 -6.79 -0.60
CA ARG A 191 -13.42 -5.53 0.04
C ARG A 191 -11.91 -5.35 0.19
N ARG A 192 -11.21 -6.40 0.61
CA ARG A 192 -9.74 -6.41 0.76
C ARG A 192 -9.04 -6.22 -0.58
N GLY A 193 -9.49 -6.91 -1.62
CA GLY A 193 -9.02 -6.73 -2.99
C GLY A 193 -9.22 -5.30 -3.49
N ALA A 194 -10.43 -4.75 -3.33
CA ALA A 194 -10.77 -3.40 -3.74
C ALA A 194 -9.89 -2.33 -3.07
N ARG A 195 -9.65 -2.46 -1.76
CA ARG A 195 -8.72 -1.56 -1.02
C ARG A 195 -7.29 -1.64 -1.56
N THR A 196 -6.81 -2.86 -1.83
CA THR A 196 -5.47 -3.09 -2.39
C THR A 196 -5.34 -2.49 -3.78
N ILE A 197 -6.32 -2.74 -4.66
CA ILE A 197 -6.36 -2.18 -6.02
C ILE A 197 -6.40 -0.65 -5.95
N TYR A 198 -7.24 -0.08 -5.11
CA TYR A 198 -7.31 1.37 -4.93
C TYR A 198 -5.96 1.96 -4.52
N LEU A 199 -5.29 1.39 -3.52
CA LEU A 199 -4.00 1.90 -3.06
C LEU A 199 -2.93 1.87 -4.15
N GLY A 200 -2.93 0.84 -5.00
CA GLY A 200 -1.92 0.66 -6.04
C GLY A 200 -2.25 1.30 -7.39
N SER A 201 -3.51 1.71 -7.64
CA SER A 201 -3.93 2.22 -8.94
C SER A 201 -4.37 3.68 -8.92
N ALA A 202 -4.95 4.18 -7.83
CA ALA A 202 -5.49 5.53 -7.77
C ALA A 202 -4.49 6.65 -8.14
N PRO A 203 -3.24 6.63 -7.66
CA PRO A 203 -2.25 7.63 -8.04
C PRO A 203 -1.80 7.54 -9.51
N LEU A 204 -2.03 6.41 -10.16
CA LEU A 204 -1.57 6.10 -11.52
C LEU A 204 -2.70 6.21 -12.56
N ALA A 205 -3.90 6.60 -12.18
CA ALA A 205 -5.08 6.62 -13.05
C ALA A 205 -4.93 7.45 -14.35
N ALA A 206 -3.99 8.39 -14.38
CA ALA A 206 -3.66 9.17 -15.56
C ALA A 206 -2.66 8.48 -16.51
N ALA A 207 -2.05 7.37 -16.11
CA ALA A 207 -1.07 6.65 -16.90
C ALA A 207 -1.73 5.46 -17.63
N ALA A 208 -1.53 5.37 -18.93
CA ALA A 208 -2.05 4.24 -19.70
C ALA A 208 -1.42 2.92 -19.24
N ASN A 209 -2.24 1.89 -19.07
CA ASN A 209 -1.83 0.52 -18.73
C ASN A 209 -1.08 0.37 -17.37
N MET A 210 -1.35 1.24 -16.42
CA MET A 210 -0.80 1.14 -15.07
C MET A 210 -1.87 0.64 -14.10
N GLY A 211 -1.61 -0.49 -13.46
CA GLY A 211 -2.48 -1.12 -12.48
C GLY A 211 -1.70 -2.16 -11.69
N LEU A 212 -2.37 -2.87 -10.79
CA LEU A 212 -1.80 -4.01 -10.10
C LEU A 212 -2.13 -5.29 -10.87
N ASP A 213 -1.15 -6.17 -11.02
CA ASP A 213 -1.39 -7.54 -11.47
C ASP A 213 -2.03 -8.38 -10.33
N ASP A 214 -2.61 -9.50 -10.71
CA ASP A 214 -3.28 -10.46 -9.83
C ASP A 214 -2.40 -10.86 -8.62
N ARG A 215 -1.13 -11.14 -8.84
CA ARG A 215 -0.19 -11.53 -7.77
C ARG A 215 0.06 -10.40 -6.77
N ARG A 216 0.10 -9.16 -7.25
CA ARG A 216 0.23 -7.98 -6.40
C ARG A 216 -1.02 -7.73 -5.56
N VAL A 217 -2.21 -7.94 -6.14
CA VAL A 217 -3.45 -7.84 -5.37
C VAL A 217 -3.49 -8.91 -4.29
N LYS A 218 -3.13 -10.16 -4.60
CA LYS A 218 -3.02 -11.24 -3.62
C LYS A 218 -1.99 -10.92 -2.53
N LEU A 219 -0.83 -10.37 -2.90
CA LEU A 219 0.22 -9.96 -1.95
C LEU A 219 -0.28 -8.90 -0.94
N GLY A 220 -1.05 -7.93 -1.43
CA GLY A 220 -1.61 -6.87 -0.58
C GLY A 220 -2.84 -7.30 0.22
N SER A 221 -3.44 -8.46 -0.09
CA SER A 221 -4.72 -8.89 0.46
C SER A 221 -4.66 -10.13 1.33
N ALA A 222 -3.90 -11.16 0.94
CA ALA A 222 -3.90 -12.46 1.60
C ALA A 222 -2.98 -12.50 2.83
N MET A 223 -3.39 -13.25 3.84
CA MET A 223 -2.63 -13.46 5.09
C MET A 223 -2.34 -14.95 5.33
N PRO A 224 -1.30 -15.29 6.11
CA PRO A 224 -0.99 -16.67 6.46
C PRO A 224 -2.20 -17.40 7.05
N GLY A 225 -2.44 -18.62 6.56
CA GLY A 225 -3.59 -19.46 6.97
C GLY A 225 -4.84 -19.25 6.12
N GLU A 226 -4.87 -18.31 5.20
CA GLU A 226 -6.01 -18.08 4.30
C GLU A 226 -5.84 -18.81 2.96
N ALA A 227 -6.97 -19.13 2.31
CA ALA A 227 -6.98 -19.72 0.98
C ALA A 227 -6.79 -18.63 -0.09
N VAL A 228 -5.60 -18.52 -0.68
CA VAL A 228 -5.25 -17.48 -1.66
C VAL A 228 -6.14 -17.47 -2.90
N PRO A 229 -6.61 -18.62 -3.46
CA PRO A 229 -7.49 -18.61 -4.63
C PRO A 229 -8.77 -17.78 -4.45
N ILE A 230 -9.27 -17.65 -3.21
CA ILE A 230 -10.46 -16.82 -2.90
C ILE A 230 -10.26 -15.36 -3.35
N PHE A 231 -9.06 -14.84 -3.25
CA PHE A 231 -8.77 -13.48 -3.71
C PHE A 231 -8.72 -13.37 -5.25
N GLY A 232 -8.45 -14.46 -5.95
CA GLY A 232 -8.63 -14.55 -7.40
C GLY A 232 -10.10 -14.54 -7.81
N ASP A 233 -10.93 -15.28 -7.08
CA ASP A 233 -12.38 -15.34 -7.32
C ASP A 233 -13.08 -14.01 -7.00
N ALA A 234 -12.48 -13.18 -6.16
CA ALA A 234 -13.01 -11.88 -5.74
C ALA A 234 -12.68 -10.72 -6.71
N MET A 235 -11.78 -10.97 -7.68
CA MET A 235 -11.37 -9.98 -8.70
C MET A 235 -12.12 -10.14 -9.99
#